data_e719df05184495d1cdd8fc345b30dda1
#
_entry.id   e719df05184495d1cdd8fc345b30dda1
#
_cell.length_a   1.000
_cell.length_b   1.000
_cell.length_c   1.000
_cell.angle_alpha   90.00
_cell.angle_beta   90.00
_cell.angle_gamma   90.00
#
_symmetry.space_group_name_H-M   'P 1'
#
loop_
_entity.id
_entity.type
_entity.pdbx_description
1 polymer ?
#
loop_
_entity_poly.entity_id
_entity_poly.type
_entity_poly.pdbx_seq_one_letter_code
_entity_poly.pdbx_strand_id
1 'polypeptide(L)'
;MDKWGGELMDITLKLTKDFERCLEDLKKKYGEDFEYINGVHPSQLDFSEFLEKFVANDTMADTTIDPNANASHKDIRSFMTEKGKSEDKLFALNKIFLEIKKKWGLRTAKQWLEQEFSKGLYLNDSSTASYFPYCWANDFTRLATEGLFFLNKYNAQPPKHLTTYFDDVIEFVSFLSNRQSGAVGMPNVLIWAYYFWKNDVKNGYYLKDPDTYLRQNFQKFIYRLNQPFLRIDQCAFTNVSIFDRPYLESLFGGVEFPDGTFAIDEIEELIKCQQVFMEVVAETREHNMFTFPVLTYSLLYKDNKFQDESFARWCSNHNMKWSDSNFFVSDNVGVLSNCCRLLSNTKKLDAFINSIGGTALSVGSCRVSTINLVRIAYESKLNKKKYIDILKDRVLLDCKALYSMRHILKRNIEKGLLPNYQEGAVELDKQFCTIGGIGMYEVMDMFNLIHTDEFGYKSYSDEAVEFATQILDTINEVKDNFDCDFSFNVEMIPAENCAGVICQADNLLYEQDKYFIY
;
A
#
# COMPACT_ATOMS: atom_id res chain seq x y z
N MET A 1 -10.66 -9.56 -41.34
CA MET A 1 -11.21 -8.48 -40.53
C MET A 1 -11.07 -8.92 -39.07
N ASP A 2 -10.09 -8.34 -38.39
CA ASP A 2 -9.78 -8.72 -37.04
C ASP A 2 -10.94 -8.47 -36.11
N LYS A 3 -11.38 -9.53 -35.42
CA LYS A 3 -12.44 -9.47 -34.40
C LYS A 3 -12.10 -8.55 -33.21
N TRP A 4 -10.91 -7.95 -33.23
CA TRP A 4 -10.33 -7.11 -32.20
C TRP A 4 -10.03 -5.72 -32.75
N GLY A 5 -11.00 -5.11 -33.41
CA GLY A 5 -10.85 -3.81 -34.06
C GLY A 5 -10.30 -2.74 -33.12
N GLY A 6 -9.18 -2.16 -33.52
CA GLY A 6 -8.60 -0.94 -32.97
C GLY A 6 -7.75 -1.14 -31.71
N GLU A 7 -6.48 -0.74 -31.77
CA GLU A 7 -5.48 -0.74 -30.71
C GLU A 7 -5.44 -1.99 -29.83
N LEU A 8 -4.99 -3.06 -30.41
CA LEU A 8 -4.73 -4.34 -29.81
C LEU A 8 -3.61 -4.22 -28.77
N MET A 9 -3.97 -4.17 -27.53
CA MET A 9 -3.14 -4.28 -26.34
C MET A 9 -2.46 -2.99 -25.87
N ASP A 10 -2.88 -2.57 -24.72
CA ASP A 10 -2.14 -1.62 -23.88
C ASP A 10 -0.83 -2.22 -23.30
N ILE A 11 -0.54 -3.46 -23.62
CA ILE A 11 0.73 -4.14 -23.35
C ILE A 11 1.54 -4.10 -24.65
N THR A 12 2.60 -3.29 -24.67
CA THR A 12 3.54 -3.25 -25.76
C THR A 12 4.86 -3.89 -25.37
N LEU A 13 5.34 -4.80 -26.19
CA LEU A 13 6.66 -5.44 -26.03
C LEU A 13 7.78 -4.68 -26.76
N LYS A 14 7.50 -3.45 -27.19
CA LYS A 14 8.49 -2.58 -27.85
C LYS A 14 8.46 -1.19 -27.23
N LEU A 15 9.62 -0.67 -26.94
CA LEU A 15 9.78 0.72 -26.58
C LEU A 15 9.56 1.61 -27.81
N THR A 16 9.02 2.80 -27.59
CA THR A 16 8.83 3.75 -28.69
C THR A 16 10.09 4.58 -28.91
N LYS A 17 10.35 4.96 -30.16
CA LYS A 17 11.53 5.75 -30.52
C LYS A 17 11.67 7.07 -29.75
N ASP A 18 10.54 7.71 -29.40
CA ASP A 18 10.58 8.95 -28.61
C ASP A 18 10.98 8.67 -27.17
N PHE A 19 10.52 7.56 -26.60
CA PHE A 19 10.89 7.14 -25.25
C PHE A 19 12.37 6.73 -25.20
N GLU A 20 12.83 5.89 -26.14
CA GLU A 20 14.23 5.47 -26.23
C GLU A 20 15.18 6.68 -26.35
N ARG A 21 14.88 7.64 -27.25
CA ARG A 21 15.65 8.88 -27.36
C ARG A 21 15.69 9.68 -26.07
N CYS A 22 14.56 9.74 -25.36
CA CYS A 22 14.53 10.43 -24.07
C CYS A 22 15.41 9.74 -23.03
N LEU A 23 15.38 8.40 -22.96
CA LEU A 23 16.26 7.63 -22.08
C LEU A 23 17.74 7.86 -22.42
N GLU A 24 18.11 7.84 -23.71
CA GLU A 24 19.47 8.13 -24.15
C GLU A 24 19.90 9.55 -23.76
N ASP A 25 19.02 10.55 -23.93
CA ASP A 25 19.28 11.92 -23.50
C ASP A 25 19.48 12.04 -21.99
N LEU A 26 18.67 11.34 -21.21
CA LEU A 26 18.77 11.30 -19.74
C LEU A 26 20.03 10.56 -19.27
N LYS A 27 20.37 9.44 -19.91
CA LYS A 27 21.61 8.71 -19.65
C LYS A 27 22.84 9.58 -19.89
N LYS A 28 22.88 10.33 -21.00
CA LYS A 28 23.96 11.29 -21.28
C LYS A 28 24.01 12.42 -20.25
N LYS A 29 22.86 12.86 -19.74
CA LYS A 29 22.77 13.97 -18.78
C LYS A 29 23.19 13.57 -17.37
N TYR A 30 22.74 12.40 -16.90
CA TYR A 30 22.87 11.97 -15.50
C TYR A 30 23.96 10.91 -15.28
N GLY A 31 24.40 10.20 -16.33
CA GLY A 31 25.39 9.14 -16.24
C GLY A 31 24.83 7.73 -16.10
N GLU A 32 25.71 6.74 -16.11
CA GLU A 32 25.37 5.31 -16.07
C GLU A 32 24.83 4.88 -14.70
N ASP A 33 25.25 5.53 -13.61
CA ASP A 33 24.77 5.23 -12.25
C ASP A 33 23.25 5.41 -12.13
N PHE A 34 22.69 6.41 -12.78
CA PHE A 34 21.23 6.60 -12.84
C PHE A 34 20.52 5.51 -13.64
N GLU A 35 21.17 4.96 -14.66
CA GLU A 35 20.63 3.80 -15.37
C GLU A 35 20.56 2.58 -14.44
N TYR A 36 21.61 2.35 -13.64
CA TYR A 36 21.64 1.27 -12.66
C TYR A 36 20.52 1.39 -11.63
N ILE A 37 20.28 2.58 -11.06
CA ILE A 37 19.17 2.86 -10.12
C ILE A 37 17.80 2.59 -10.77
N ASN A 38 17.66 2.82 -12.08
CA ASN A 38 16.41 2.64 -12.82
C ASN A 38 16.19 1.24 -13.36
N GLY A 39 17.15 0.36 -13.20
CA GLY A 39 17.14 -0.98 -13.79
C GLY A 39 17.70 -1.02 -15.22
N VAL A 40 18.11 -2.19 -15.65
CA VAL A 40 18.84 -2.39 -16.90
C VAL A 40 17.87 -2.45 -18.08
N HIS A 41 18.21 -1.78 -19.20
CA HIS A 41 17.45 -1.91 -20.43
C HIS A 41 17.44 -3.37 -20.93
N PRO A 42 16.31 -3.92 -21.39
CA PRO A 42 16.22 -5.33 -21.82
C PRO A 42 17.29 -5.74 -22.86
N SER A 43 17.69 -4.81 -23.74
CA SER A 43 18.71 -5.07 -24.76
C SER A 43 20.15 -5.15 -24.21
N GLN A 44 20.36 -4.77 -22.95
CA GLN A 44 21.67 -4.75 -22.26
C GLN A 44 21.75 -5.81 -21.17
N LEU A 45 20.73 -6.65 -21.00
CA LEU A 45 20.72 -7.73 -20.02
C LEU A 45 21.72 -8.81 -20.41
N ASP A 46 22.93 -8.72 -19.84
CA ASP A 46 23.80 -9.89 -19.71
C ASP A 46 23.32 -10.73 -18.53
N PHE A 47 22.94 -11.98 -18.82
CA PHE A 47 22.38 -12.89 -17.80
C PHE A 47 23.38 -13.16 -16.67
N SER A 48 24.65 -13.34 -17.00
CA SER A 48 25.68 -13.64 -16.02
C SER A 48 25.94 -12.46 -15.09
N GLU A 49 26.06 -11.26 -15.66
CA GLU A 49 26.23 -10.02 -14.90
C GLU A 49 25.04 -9.74 -13.97
N PHE A 50 23.82 -9.92 -14.47
CA PHE A 50 22.61 -9.74 -13.66
C PHE A 50 22.55 -10.78 -12.53
N LEU A 51 22.91 -12.03 -12.79
CA LEU A 51 22.97 -13.08 -11.78
C LEU A 51 24.01 -12.79 -10.70
N GLU A 52 25.22 -12.34 -11.09
CA GLU A 52 26.26 -11.96 -10.13
C GLU A 52 25.81 -10.81 -9.23
N LYS A 53 25.20 -9.77 -9.78
CA LYS A 53 24.66 -8.63 -9.03
C LYS A 53 23.52 -9.08 -8.10
N PHE A 54 22.62 -9.95 -8.56
CA PHE A 54 21.55 -10.50 -7.74
C PHE A 54 22.08 -11.31 -6.55
N VAL A 55 23.09 -12.16 -6.78
CA VAL A 55 23.70 -12.97 -5.72
C VAL A 55 24.49 -12.10 -4.73
N ALA A 56 25.20 -11.08 -5.23
CA ALA A 56 25.98 -10.15 -4.41
C ALA A 56 25.13 -9.15 -3.62
N ASN A 57 23.87 -8.97 -3.99
CA ASN A 57 22.99 -8.00 -3.34
C ASN A 57 22.55 -8.51 -1.98
N ASP A 58 23.14 -7.96 -0.91
CA ASP A 58 22.78 -8.25 0.48
C ASP A 58 21.55 -7.47 0.99
N THR A 59 20.97 -6.61 0.14
CA THR A 59 19.75 -5.83 0.49
C THR A 59 18.48 -6.68 0.49
N MET A 60 18.58 -7.98 0.57
CA MET A 60 17.42 -8.79 0.94
C MET A 60 17.04 -8.40 2.36
N ALA A 61 15.87 -7.83 2.46
CA ALA A 61 15.33 -7.27 3.66
C ALA A 61 15.55 -8.20 4.85
N ASP A 62 16.34 -7.76 5.78
CA ASP A 62 16.48 -8.42 7.06
C ASP A 62 15.23 -8.14 7.87
N THR A 63 14.37 -9.14 8.01
CA THR A 63 13.12 -9.04 8.78
C THR A 63 13.37 -8.77 10.26
N THR A 64 14.60 -8.90 10.73
CA THR A 64 14.98 -8.51 12.10
C THR A 64 15.17 -6.99 12.24
N ILE A 65 15.44 -6.31 11.13
CA ILE A 65 15.66 -4.85 11.08
C ILE A 65 14.37 -4.14 10.65
N ASP A 66 13.69 -4.67 9.63
CA ASP A 66 12.43 -4.14 9.14
C ASP A 66 11.35 -5.24 9.10
N PRO A 67 10.44 -5.28 10.08
CA PRO A 67 9.38 -6.28 10.11
C PRO A 67 8.36 -6.14 8.97
N ASN A 68 8.37 -5.03 8.22
CA ASN A 68 7.53 -4.86 7.03
C ASN A 68 8.25 -5.28 5.74
N ALA A 69 9.52 -5.62 5.83
CA ALA A 69 10.28 -6.03 4.69
C ALA A 69 9.80 -7.37 4.13
N ASN A 70 9.54 -7.42 2.84
CA ASN A 70 9.21 -8.66 2.16
C ASN A 70 10.44 -9.57 2.15
N ALA A 71 10.44 -10.60 3.00
CA ALA A 71 11.48 -11.63 2.98
C ALA A 71 11.34 -12.43 1.69
N SER A 72 12.16 -12.14 0.71
CA SER A 72 12.29 -12.94 -0.49
C SER A 72 13.44 -13.93 -0.31
N HIS A 73 13.24 -15.16 -0.74
CA HIS A 73 14.33 -16.14 -0.77
C HIS A 73 15.24 -15.87 -1.97
N LYS A 74 16.56 -15.89 -1.76
CA LYS A 74 17.53 -15.89 -2.86
C LYS A 74 17.56 -17.27 -3.52
N ASP A 75 16.74 -17.45 -4.52
CA ASP A 75 16.72 -18.64 -5.36
C ASP A 75 16.58 -18.28 -6.84
N ILE A 76 16.64 -19.29 -7.70
CA ILE A 76 16.55 -19.09 -9.15
C ILE A 76 15.18 -18.52 -9.56
N ARG A 77 14.15 -18.76 -8.79
CA ARG A 77 12.79 -18.28 -9.06
C ARG A 77 12.67 -16.78 -8.79
N SER A 78 13.15 -16.34 -7.62
CA SER A 78 13.19 -14.90 -7.30
C SER A 78 14.12 -14.15 -8.26
N PHE A 79 15.25 -14.74 -8.69
CA PHE A 79 16.08 -14.18 -9.77
C PHE A 79 15.30 -13.95 -11.07
N MET A 80 14.54 -14.95 -11.53
CA MET A 80 13.73 -14.80 -12.76
C MET A 80 12.65 -13.74 -12.61
N THR A 81 12.05 -13.62 -11.43
CA THR A 81 11.06 -12.59 -11.12
C THR A 81 11.70 -11.20 -11.15
N GLU A 82 12.85 -11.00 -10.53
CA GLU A 82 13.54 -9.71 -10.55
C GLU A 82 14.00 -9.30 -11.96
N LYS A 83 14.48 -10.28 -12.74
CA LYS A 83 14.78 -10.05 -14.16
C LYS A 83 13.54 -9.59 -14.92
N GLY A 84 12.40 -10.26 -14.75
CA GLY A 84 11.13 -9.88 -15.35
C GLY A 84 10.67 -8.47 -14.94
N LYS A 85 10.75 -8.13 -13.65
CA LYS A 85 10.42 -6.79 -13.14
C LYS A 85 11.26 -5.68 -13.78
N SER A 86 12.53 -5.93 -14.08
CA SER A 86 13.41 -4.96 -14.74
C SER A 86 12.93 -4.63 -16.17
N GLU A 87 12.50 -5.65 -16.91
CA GLU A 87 11.92 -5.47 -18.25
C GLU A 87 10.54 -4.80 -18.18
N ASP A 88 9.65 -5.29 -17.32
CA ASP A 88 8.29 -4.78 -17.15
C ASP A 88 8.27 -3.30 -16.75
N LYS A 89 9.22 -2.86 -15.92
CA LYS A 89 9.36 -1.47 -15.52
C LYS A 89 9.52 -0.55 -16.73
N LEU A 90 10.41 -0.88 -17.66
CA LEU A 90 10.64 -0.05 -18.85
C LEU A 90 9.40 0.01 -19.76
N PHE A 91 8.72 -1.11 -19.95
CA PHE A 91 7.47 -1.15 -20.71
C PHE A 91 6.36 -0.35 -20.03
N ALA A 92 6.24 -0.43 -18.71
CA ALA A 92 5.27 0.36 -17.95
C ALA A 92 5.55 1.86 -18.07
N LEU A 93 6.80 2.29 -17.88
CA LEU A 93 7.20 3.69 -18.02
C LEU A 93 6.97 4.22 -19.45
N ASN A 94 7.31 3.42 -20.48
CA ASN A 94 7.04 3.77 -21.88
C ASN A 94 5.52 3.95 -22.11
N LYS A 95 4.69 3.09 -21.54
CA LYS A 95 3.23 3.19 -21.69
C LYS A 95 2.68 4.45 -21.04
N ILE A 96 3.11 4.75 -19.81
CA ILE A 96 2.72 5.97 -19.10
C ILE A 96 3.19 7.22 -19.85
N PHE A 97 4.44 7.22 -20.34
CA PHE A 97 4.98 8.28 -21.17
C PHE A 97 4.11 8.56 -22.40
N LEU A 98 3.65 7.53 -23.10
CA LEU A 98 2.76 7.64 -24.25
C LEU A 98 1.40 8.26 -23.90
N GLU A 99 0.81 7.87 -22.76
CA GLU A 99 -0.46 8.45 -22.31
C GLU A 99 -0.30 9.93 -21.95
N ILE A 100 0.76 10.29 -21.23
CA ILE A 100 1.06 11.69 -20.93
C ILE A 100 1.28 12.47 -22.21
N LYS A 101 2.06 11.91 -23.15
CA LYS A 101 2.31 12.54 -24.45
C LYS A 101 1.04 12.77 -25.23
N LYS A 102 0.12 11.81 -25.22
CA LYS A 102 -1.17 11.87 -25.93
C LYS A 102 -2.04 13.01 -25.43
N LYS A 103 -2.12 13.21 -24.10
CA LYS A 103 -3.03 14.22 -23.50
C LYS A 103 -2.37 15.59 -23.34
N TRP A 104 -1.08 15.66 -22.94
CA TRP A 104 -0.40 16.92 -22.58
C TRP A 104 0.84 17.23 -23.42
N GLY A 105 1.13 16.44 -24.42
CA GLY A 105 2.23 16.66 -25.37
C GLY A 105 3.58 16.11 -24.91
N LEU A 106 4.49 16.05 -25.88
CA LEU A 106 5.83 15.46 -25.72
C LEU A 106 6.66 16.15 -24.62
N ARG A 107 6.56 17.47 -24.48
CA ARG A 107 7.32 18.23 -23.46
C ARG A 107 6.97 17.76 -22.05
N THR A 108 5.69 17.62 -21.74
CA THR A 108 5.22 17.15 -20.43
C THR A 108 5.67 15.71 -20.16
N ALA A 109 5.57 14.84 -21.17
CA ALA A 109 6.02 13.45 -21.03
C ALA A 109 7.54 13.36 -20.75
N LYS A 110 8.36 14.19 -21.43
CA LYS A 110 9.80 14.28 -21.17
C LYS A 110 10.10 14.79 -19.76
N GLN A 111 9.39 15.82 -19.28
CA GLN A 111 9.54 16.36 -17.93
C GLN A 111 9.21 15.29 -16.88
N TRP A 112 8.13 14.55 -17.07
CA TRP A 112 7.77 13.46 -16.15
C TRP A 112 8.83 12.35 -16.14
N LEU A 113 9.26 11.87 -17.31
CA LEU A 113 10.27 10.82 -17.39
C LEU A 113 11.61 11.26 -16.77
N GLU A 114 11.99 12.52 -16.94
CA GLU A 114 13.18 13.08 -16.30
C GLU A 114 13.08 13.06 -14.76
N GLN A 115 11.91 13.42 -14.21
CA GLN A 115 11.69 13.39 -12.76
C GLN A 115 11.67 11.95 -12.22
N GLU A 116 11.05 11.02 -12.92
CA GLU A 116 11.05 9.60 -12.56
C GLU A 116 12.47 8.99 -12.68
N PHE A 117 13.22 9.33 -13.74
CA PHE A 117 14.57 8.84 -13.94
C PHE A 117 15.54 9.39 -12.89
N SER A 118 15.49 10.67 -12.59
CA SER A 118 16.37 11.35 -11.62
C SER A 118 15.89 11.23 -10.17
N LYS A 119 14.73 10.60 -9.93
CA LYS A 119 14.11 10.43 -8.60
C LYS A 119 13.68 11.73 -7.90
N GLY A 120 13.31 12.72 -8.66
CA GLY A 120 12.51 13.84 -8.14
C GLY A 120 11.04 13.46 -7.93
N LEU A 121 10.57 12.47 -8.71
CA LEU A 121 9.37 11.67 -8.49
C LEU A 121 9.77 10.18 -8.43
N TYR A 122 9.11 9.41 -7.62
CA TYR A 122 9.31 7.98 -7.53
C TYR A 122 7.99 7.25 -7.70
N LEU A 123 7.87 6.46 -8.77
CA LEU A 123 6.70 5.64 -9.01
C LEU A 123 6.81 4.33 -8.24
N ASN A 124 5.99 4.18 -7.21
CA ASN A 124 5.97 2.98 -6.39
C ASN A 124 5.55 1.76 -7.23
N ASP A 125 6.29 0.65 -7.09
CA ASP A 125 6.10 -0.59 -7.86
C ASP A 125 5.95 -0.35 -9.36
N SER A 126 6.90 0.38 -9.93
CA SER A 126 6.87 0.84 -11.33
C SER A 126 6.75 -0.30 -12.35
N SER A 127 7.26 -1.51 -12.06
CA SER A 127 7.14 -2.68 -12.95
C SER A 127 5.69 -3.11 -13.20
N THR A 128 4.80 -2.84 -12.26
CA THR A 128 3.37 -3.18 -12.37
C THR A 128 2.47 -1.99 -12.64
N ALA A 129 3.04 -0.79 -12.80
CA ALA A 129 2.30 0.47 -12.82
C ALA A 129 1.27 0.61 -13.95
N SER A 130 1.48 -0.08 -15.07
CA SER A 130 0.54 -0.10 -16.20
C SER A 130 -0.35 -1.35 -16.24
N TYR A 131 -0.23 -2.24 -15.25
CA TYR A 131 -0.92 -3.53 -15.26
C TYR A 131 -1.93 -3.70 -14.12
N PHE A 132 -1.54 -3.39 -12.88
CA PHE A 132 -2.31 -3.68 -11.67
C PHE A 132 -2.64 -2.44 -10.87
N PRO A 133 -3.75 -2.47 -10.08
CA PRO A 133 -3.98 -1.48 -9.02
C PRO A 133 -2.93 -1.62 -7.92
N TYR A 134 -2.87 -0.63 -7.02
CA TYR A 134 -1.87 -0.65 -5.94
C TYR A 134 -2.35 -1.48 -4.75
N CYS A 135 -3.22 -0.97 -3.91
CA CYS A 135 -3.70 -1.67 -2.72
C CYS A 135 -5.21 -1.49 -2.49
N TRP A 136 -5.78 -2.41 -1.70
CA TRP A 136 -7.20 -2.42 -1.42
C TRP A 136 -7.48 -2.97 -0.02
N ALA A 137 -8.36 -2.30 0.73
CA ALA A 137 -8.96 -2.85 1.94
C ALA A 137 -10.20 -3.65 1.54
N ASN A 138 -10.22 -4.93 1.86
CA ASN A 138 -11.26 -5.83 1.39
C ASN A 138 -12.32 -6.05 2.47
N ASP A 139 -13.57 -6.06 2.05
CA ASP A 139 -14.68 -6.53 2.88
C ASP A 139 -14.83 -8.05 2.71
N PHE A 140 -14.62 -8.79 3.80
CA PHE A 140 -14.73 -10.26 3.82
C PHE A 140 -16.16 -10.76 4.05
N THR A 141 -17.12 -9.86 4.16
CA THR A 141 -18.55 -10.22 4.33
C THR A 141 -19.04 -11.12 3.21
N ARG A 142 -18.75 -10.75 1.97
CA ARG A 142 -19.17 -11.55 0.83
C ARG A 142 -18.50 -12.93 0.80
N LEU A 143 -17.22 -13.02 1.18
CA LEU A 143 -16.52 -14.30 1.30
C LEU A 143 -17.16 -15.19 2.37
N ALA A 144 -17.50 -14.61 3.52
CA ALA A 144 -18.13 -15.34 4.64
C ALA A 144 -19.56 -15.82 4.33
N THR A 145 -20.30 -15.09 3.48
CA THR A 145 -21.72 -15.37 3.20
C THR A 145 -21.97 -16.08 1.87
N GLU A 146 -21.09 -15.95 0.91
CA GLU A 146 -21.21 -16.55 -0.45
C GLU A 146 -20.10 -17.59 -0.72
N GLY A 147 -19.01 -17.63 0.07
CA GLY A 147 -17.83 -18.47 -0.16
C GLY A 147 -16.90 -17.89 -1.22
N LEU A 148 -16.22 -18.74 -1.96
CA LEU A 148 -15.25 -18.36 -2.99
C LEU A 148 -15.93 -17.78 -4.24
N PHE A 149 -16.63 -16.66 -4.12
CA PHE A 149 -17.44 -16.03 -5.17
C PHE A 149 -16.66 -15.72 -6.45
N PHE A 150 -15.37 -15.51 -6.36
CA PHE A 150 -14.46 -15.28 -7.49
C PHE A 150 -14.11 -16.57 -8.27
N LEU A 151 -14.57 -17.73 -7.80
CA LEU A 151 -14.47 -19.02 -8.45
C LEU A 151 -15.84 -19.51 -8.93
N ASN A 152 -16.67 -18.63 -9.49
CA ASN A 152 -18.06 -18.88 -9.87
C ASN A 152 -18.32 -20.19 -10.65
N LYS A 153 -17.33 -20.67 -11.40
CA LYS A 153 -17.44 -21.92 -12.18
C LYS A 153 -17.53 -23.18 -11.31
N TYR A 154 -17.15 -23.10 -10.05
CA TYR A 154 -17.08 -24.25 -9.14
C TYR A 154 -18.26 -24.33 -8.18
N ASN A 155 -19.21 -23.38 -8.24
CA ASN A 155 -20.38 -23.33 -7.35
C ASN A 155 -19.98 -23.47 -5.86
N ALA A 156 -18.96 -22.71 -5.46
CA ALA A 156 -18.48 -22.71 -4.07
C ALA A 156 -19.60 -22.28 -3.11
N GLN A 157 -19.69 -22.97 -1.99
CA GLN A 157 -20.69 -22.68 -0.95
C GLN A 157 -20.02 -21.88 0.18
N PRO A 158 -20.79 -21.12 0.98
CA PRO A 158 -20.28 -20.43 2.17
C PRO A 158 -19.54 -21.38 3.11
N PRO A 159 -18.45 -20.93 3.75
CA PRO A 159 -17.78 -21.71 4.78
C PRO A 159 -18.73 -21.98 5.94
N LYS A 160 -18.59 -23.13 6.59
CA LYS A 160 -19.41 -23.51 7.76
C LYS A 160 -18.62 -23.52 9.06
N HIS A 161 -17.31 -23.61 8.97
CA HIS A 161 -16.38 -23.78 10.08
C HIS A 161 -15.26 -22.77 10.03
N LEU A 162 -14.70 -22.41 11.18
CA LEU A 162 -13.58 -21.48 11.28
C LEU A 162 -12.38 -21.90 10.41
N THR A 163 -12.07 -23.20 10.37
CA THR A 163 -10.98 -23.73 9.53
C THR A 163 -11.21 -23.47 8.05
N THR A 164 -12.43 -23.75 7.56
CA THR A 164 -12.80 -23.53 6.15
C THR A 164 -12.82 -22.04 5.83
N TYR A 165 -13.34 -21.22 6.75
CA TYR A 165 -13.32 -19.76 6.55
C TYR A 165 -11.89 -19.24 6.34
N PHE A 166 -10.94 -19.64 7.18
CA PHE A 166 -9.54 -19.22 6.97
C PHE A 166 -8.91 -19.82 5.72
N ASP A 167 -9.30 -21.02 5.32
CA ASP A 167 -8.85 -21.57 4.05
C ASP A 167 -9.36 -20.71 2.87
N ASP A 168 -10.63 -20.31 2.89
CA ASP A 168 -11.22 -19.41 1.88
C ASP A 168 -10.57 -18.00 1.91
N VAL A 169 -10.26 -17.47 3.10
CA VAL A 169 -9.52 -16.20 3.24
C VAL A 169 -8.16 -16.28 2.56
N ILE A 170 -7.41 -17.36 2.76
CA ILE A 170 -6.10 -17.54 2.13
C ILE A 170 -6.20 -17.63 0.61
N GLU A 171 -7.18 -18.35 0.08
CA GLU A 171 -7.42 -18.43 -1.37
C GLU A 171 -7.77 -17.04 -1.94
N PHE A 172 -8.60 -16.27 -1.23
CA PHE A 172 -8.95 -14.91 -1.64
C PHE A 172 -7.76 -13.95 -1.58
N VAL A 173 -6.94 -14.03 -0.52
CA VAL A 173 -5.69 -13.25 -0.42
C VAL A 173 -4.75 -13.61 -1.56
N SER A 174 -4.59 -14.90 -1.90
CA SER A 174 -3.80 -15.34 -3.04
C SER A 174 -4.34 -14.79 -4.36
N PHE A 175 -5.65 -14.86 -4.56
CA PHE A 175 -6.31 -14.29 -5.74
C PHE A 175 -6.03 -12.81 -5.92
N LEU A 176 -6.16 -12.01 -4.84
CA LEU A 176 -5.96 -10.57 -4.87
C LEU A 176 -4.49 -10.17 -4.97
N SER A 177 -3.62 -10.75 -4.13
CA SER A 177 -2.20 -10.36 -4.04
C SER A 177 -1.43 -10.59 -5.33
N ASN A 178 -1.88 -11.52 -6.18
CA ASN A 178 -1.31 -11.75 -7.50
C ASN A 178 -1.88 -10.81 -8.59
N ARG A 179 -2.79 -9.89 -8.25
CA ARG A 179 -3.46 -8.96 -9.17
C ARG A 179 -3.47 -7.52 -8.66
N GLN A 180 -2.65 -7.24 -7.66
CA GLN A 180 -2.38 -5.89 -7.16
C GLN A 180 -0.92 -5.76 -6.73
N SER A 181 -0.37 -4.54 -6.79
CA SER A 181 1.05 -4.31 -6.50
C SER A 181 1.36 -4.27 -5.01
N GLY A 182 0.46 -3.65 -4.25
CA GLY A 182 0.60 -3.45 -2.81
C GLY A 182 -0.21 -4.45 -1.99
N ALA A 183 -0.68 -4.00 -0.86
CA ALA A 183 -1.23 -4.85 0.18
C ALA A 183 -2.71 -5.21 0.01
N VAL A 184 -3.05 -6.38 0.55
CA VAL A 184 -4.42 -6.85 0.79
C VAL A 184 -4.79 -6.52 2.24
N GLY A 185 -5.58 -5.46 2.43
CA GLY A 185 -6.13 -5.10 3.74
C GLY A 185 -7.28 -6.04 4.13
N MET A 186 -7.31 -6.47 5.38
CA MET A 186 -8.27 -7.42 5.94
C MET A 186 -8.96 -6.85 7.19
N PRO A 187 -9.70 -5.73 7.09
CA PRO A 187 -10.19 -5.02 8.27
C PRO A 187 -11.20 -5.83 9.09
N ASN A 188 -12.08 -6.59 8.46
CA ASN A 188 -13.12 -7.35 9.17
C ASN A 188 -12.90 -8.87 9.21
N VAL A 189 -11.69 -9.33 8.92
CA VAL A 189 -11.39 -10.77 8.94
C VAL A 189 -11.62 -11.42 10.31
N LEU A 190 -11.30 -10.71 11.40
CA LEU A 190 -11.48 -11.21 12.76
C LEU A 190 -12.94 -11.18 13.23
N ILE A 191 -13.78 -10.28 12.68
CA ILE A 191 -15.22 -10.22 12.96
C ILE A 191 -15.88 -11.52 12.50
N TRP A 192 -15.58 -11.94 11.26
CA TRP A 192 -16.10 -13.18 10.71
C TRP A 192 -15.44 -14.43 11.30
N ALA A 193 -14.15 -14.36 11.66
CA ALA A 193 -13.49 -15.45 12.40
C ALA A 193 -14.18 -15.73 13.75
N TYR A 194 -14.54 -14.66 14.48
CA TYR A 194 -15.32 -14.79 15.71
C TYR A 194 -16.66 -15.49 15.48
N TYR A 195 -17.41 -15.09 14.46
CA TYR A 195 -18.70 -15.72 14.14
C TYR A 195 -18.55 -17.23 13.89
N PHE A 196 -17.62 -17.65 13.05
CA PHE A 196 -17.40 -19.06 12.75
C PHE A 196 -16.91 -19.86 13.97
N TRP A 197 -16.02 -19.29 14.77
CA TRP A 197 -15.61 -19.89 16.04
C TRP A 197 -16.79 -20.08 17.00
N LYS A 198 -17.58 -19.03 17.22
CA LYS A 198 -18.79 -19.08 18.07
C LYS A 198 -19.76 -20.18 17.61
N ASN A 199 -19.99 -20.25 16.30
CA ASN A 199 -20.85 -21.25 15.71
C ASN A 199 -20.29 -22.68 15.88
N ASP A 200 -19.00 -22.88 15.67
CA ASP A 200 -18.32 -24.16 15.90
C ASP A 200 -18.42 -24.61 17.36
N VAL A 201 -18.17 -23.69 18.29
CA VAL A 201 -18.29 -23.98 19.75
C VAL A 201 -19.71 -24.37 20.11
N LYS A 202 -20.71 -23.61 19.65
CA LYS A 202 -22.14 -23.90 19.89
C LYS A 202 -22.53 -25.29 19.38
N ASN A 203 -21.95 -25.74 18.29
CA ASN A 203 -22.25 -27.03 17.67
C ASN A 203 -21.31 -28.17 18.11
N GLY A 204 -20.39 -27.90 19.05
CA GLY A 204 -19.41 -28.89 19.53
C GLY A 204 -18.34 -29.28 18.50
N TYR A 205 -18.10 -28.44 17.49
CA TYR A 205 -17.12 -28.69 16.44
C TYR A 205 -15.77 -28.08 16.82
N TYR A 206 -15.04 -28.73 17.70
CA TYR A 206 -13.69 -28.35 18.12
C TYR A 206 -12.93 -29.54 18.70
N LEU A 207 -11.59 -29.48 18.62
CA LEU A 207 -10.70 -30.46 19.24
C LEU A 207 -10.20 -29.91 20.59
N LYS A 208 -10.19 -30.75 21.65
CA LYS A 208 -9.81 -30.44 23.02
C LYS A 208 -10.78 -29.48 23.71
N ASP A 209 -10.61 -28.19 23.49
CA ASP A 209 -11.40 -27.11 24.09
C ASP A 209 -11.50 -25.92 23.11
N PRO A 210 -12.49 -25.03 23.31
CA PRO A 210 -12.73 -23.89 22.40
C PRO A 210 -11.56 -22.92 22.26
N ASP A 211 -10.83 -22.63 23.33
CA ASP A 211 -9.70 -21.68 23.30
C ASP A 211 -8.52 -22.25 22.50
N THR A 212 -8.12 -23.48 22.77
CA THR A 212 -7.08 -24.16 21.98
C THR A 212 -7.45 -24.22 20.50
N TYR A 213 -8.72 -24.48 20.17
CA TYR A 213 -9.19 -24.51 18.79
C TYR A 213 -9.05 -23.15 18.09
N LEU A 214 -9.43 -22.06 18.77
CA LEU A 214 -9.28 -20.70 18.24
C LEU A 214 -7.81 -20.36 18.00
N ARG A 215 -6.95 -20.55 19.01
CA ARG A 215 -5.52 -20.26 18.95
C ARG A 215 -4.80 -21.04 17.84
N GLN A 216 -5.09 -22.32 17.69
CA GLN A 216 -4.51 -23.14 16.62
C GLN A 216 -4.92 -22.66 15.22
N ASN A 217 -6.16 -22.21 15.04
CA ASN A 217 -6.62 -21.65 13.78
C ASN A 217 -5.95 -20.31 13.48
N PHE A 218 -5.78 -19.43 14.46
CA PHE A 218 -5.01 -18.19 14.29
C PHE A 218 -3.55 -18.46 13.94
N GLN A 219 -2.90 -19.41 14.63
CA GLN A 219 -1.52 -19.78 14.32
C GLN A 219 -1.39 -20.34 12.90
N LYS A 220 -2.29 -21.25 12.49
CA LYS A 220 -2.35 -21.76 11.11
C LYS A 220 -2.53 -20.62 10.10
N PHE A 221 -3.41 -19.67 10.38
CA PHE A 221 -3.67 -18.53 9.52
C PHE A 221 -2.41 -17.65 9.33
N ILE A 222 -1.71 -17.31 10.42
CA ILE A 222 -0.46 -16.56 10.38
C ILE A 222 0.60 -17.28 9.53
N TYR A 223 0.78 -18.58 9.75
CA TYR A 223 1.76 -19.37 8.97
C TYR A 223 1.43 -19.40 7.48
N ARG A 224 0.16 -19.49 7.12
CA ARG A 224 -0.25 -19.49 5.72
C ARG A 224 -0.06 -18.13 5.05
N LEU A 225 -0.30 -17.02 5.74
CA LEU A 225 -0.04 -15.68 5.22
C LEU A 225 1.44 -15.43 4.91
N ASN A 226 2.34 -16.11 5.63
CA ASN A 226 3.79 -15.96 5.47
C ASN A 226 4.42 -17.00 4.52
N GLN A 227 3.61 -17.73 3.74
CA GLN A 227 4.15 -18.63 2.74
C GLN A 227 4.69 -17.87 1.53
N PRO A 228 5.95 -18.15 1.10
CA PRO A 228 6.63 -17.37 0.04
C PRO A 228 6.04 -17.57 -1.36
N PHE A 229 5.02 -18.39 -1.52
CA PHE A 229 4.33 -18.66 -2.78
C PHE A 229 2.85 -18.24 -2.77
N LEU A 230 2.39 -17.58 -1.70
CA LEU A 230 1.02 -17.07 -1.64
C LEU A 230 0.81 -15.92 -2.65
N ARG A 231 1.82 -15.09 -2.83
CA ARG A 231 2.01 -14.19 -3.97
C ARG A 231 3.21 -14.71 -4.76
N ILE A 232 3.21 -14.59 -6.08
CA ILE A 232 4.29 -15.12 -6.91
C ILE A 232 5.66 -14.70 -6.35
N ASP A 233 6.43 -15.71 -5.91
CA ASP A 233 7.78 -15.62 -5.35
C ASP A 233 7.93 -14.76 -4.07
N GLN A 234 6.82 -14.44 -3.39
CA GLN A 234 6.80 -13.61 -2.18
C GLN A 234 5.71 -14.07 -1.21
N CYS A 235 5.80 -13.61 0.03
CA CYS A 235 4.65 -13.57 0.93
C CYS A 235 3.63 -12.53 0.42
N ALA A 236 2.35 -12.75 0.69
CA ALA A 236 1.35 -11.73 0.39
C ALA A 236 1.45 -10.60 1.43
N PHE A 237 1.64 -9.36 0.96
CA PHE A 237 1.56 -8.22 1.85
C PHE A 237 0.12 -8.06 2.36
N THR A 238 -0.09 -8.30 3.65
CA THR A 238 -1.41 -8.27 4.29
C THR A 238 -1.40 -7.37 5.51
N ASN A 239 -2.58 -6.81 5.84
CA ASN A 239 -2.77 -6.01 7.03
C ASN A 239 -4.04 -6.48 7.77
N VAL A 240 -3.97 -6.56 9.09
CA VAL A 240 -5.12 -6.79 9.98
C VAL A 240 -5.27 -5.58 10.90
N SER A 241 -6.48 -5.05 10.96
CA SER A 241 -6.83 -3.96 11.88
C SER A 241 -7.45 -4.51 13.15
N ILE A 242 -7.08 -3.91 14.27
CA ILE A 242 -7.54 -4.23 15.62
C ILE A 242 -8.27 -3.00 16.15
N PHE A 243 -9.53 -3.13 16.48
CA PHE A 243 -10.43 -2.01 16.73
C PHE A 243 -10.81 -1.89 18.20
N ASP A 244 -10.87 -0.67 18.70
CA ASP A 244 -11.53 -0.38 19.97
C ASP A 244 -13.07 -0.49 19.85
N ARG A 245 -13.76 -0.42 20.99
CA ARG A 245 -15.22 -0.50 21.05
C ARG A 245 -15.94 0.49 20.13
N PRO A 246 -15.63 1.80 20.13
CA PRO A 246 -16.31 2.76 19.25
C PRO A 246 -16.18 2.45 17.77
N TYR A 247 -15.02 1.96 17.32
CA TYR A 247 -14.83 1.50 15.96
C TYR A 247 -15.66 0.25 15.65
N LEU A 248 -15.66 -0.74 16.54
CA LEU A 248 -16.45 -1.96 16.36
C LEU A 248 -17.95 -1.66 16.27
N GLU A 249 -18.46 -0.84 17.18
CA GLU A 249 -19.87 -0.43 17.20
C GLU A 249 -20.27 0.32 15.92
N SER A 250 -19.43 1.28 15.50
CA SER A 250 -19.74 2.15 14.36
C SER A 250 -19.61 1.46 13.01
N LEU A 251 -18.55 0.66 12.81
CA LEU A 251 -18.26 0.06 11.51
C LEU A 251 -18.94 -1.28 11.32
N PHE A 252 -19.07 -2.06 12.37
CA PHE A 252 -19.50 -3.46 12.30
C PHE A 252 -20.77 -3.75 13.09
N GLY A 253 -21.24 -2.84 13.95
CA GLY A 253 -22.43 -3.08 14.77
C GLY A 253 -23.64 -3.50 13.96
N GLY A 254 -23.80 -2.97 12.74
CA GLY A 254 -24.89 -3.35 11.84
C GLY A 254 -24.67 -4.65 11.03
N VAL A 255 -23.55 -5.35 11.21
CA VAL A 255 -23.31 -6.64 10.53
C VAL A 255 -24.21 -7.70 11.10
N GLU A 256 -25.11 -8.24 10.29
CA GLU A 256 -25.96 -9.38 10.62
C GLU A 256 -25.22 -10.67 10.26
N PHE A 257 -25.06 -11.55 11.25
CA PHE A 257 -24.49 -12.88 11.05
C PHE A 257 -25.53 -13.86 10.48
N PRO A 258 -25.10 -14.95 9.82
CA PRO A 258 -26.02 -15.94 9.24
C PRO A 258 -26.97 -16.62 10.24
N ASP A 259 -26.70 -16.55 11.54
CA ASP A 259 -27.57 -17.05 12.59
C ASP A 259 -28.62 -16.01 13.06
N GLY A 260 -28.65 -14.82 12.44
CA GLY A 260 -29.57 -13.72 12.76
C GLY A 260 -29.15 -12.87 13.96
N THR A 261 -27.98 -13.11 14.55
CA THR A 261 -27.42 -12.22 15.58
C THR A 261 -26.65 -11.05 14.93
N PHE A 262 -26.51 -9.94 15.65
CA PHE A 262 -25.79 -8.77 15.17
C PHE A 262 -24.45 -8.61 15.89
N ALA A 263 -23.45 -8.09 15.18
CA ALA A 263 -22.15 -7.85 15.78
C ALA A 263 -22.19 -6.86 16.95
N ILE A 264 -23.16 -5.93 16.97
CA ILE A 264 -23.36 -5.00 18.10
C ILE A 264 -23.65 -5.73 19.43
N ASP A 265 -24.32 -6.87 19.38
CA ASP A 265 -24.68 -7.65 20.57
C ASP A 265 -23.48 -8.44 21.12
N GLU A 266 -22.37 -8.51 20.36
CA GLU A 266 -21.21 -9.38 20.62
C GLU A 266 -19.90 -8.59 20.80
N ILE A 267 -19.96 -7.27 21.01
CA ILE A 267 -18.77 -6.40 21.01
C ILE A 267 -17.72 -6.83 22.03
N GLU A 268 -18.11 -7.23 23.24
CA GLU A 268 -17.18 -7.68 24.27
C GLU A 268 -16.39 -8.93 23.83
N GLU A 269 -17.08 -9.86 23.21
CA GLU A 269 -16.46 -11.11 22.75
C GLU A 269 -15.60 -10.87 21.49
N LEU A 270 -15.99 -9.93 20.64
CA LEU A 270 -15.17 -9.48 19.50
C LEU A 270 -13.87 -8.84 19.98
N ILE A 271 -13.91 -8.00 21.01
CA ILE A 271 -12.71 -7.42 21.64
C ILE A 271 -11.79 -8.54 22.15
N LYS A 272 -12.33 -9.52 22.89
CA LYS A 272 -11.56 -10.67 23.40
C LYS A 272 -10.96 -11.49 22.26
N CYS A 273 -11.71 -11.73 21.19
CA CYS A 273 -11.23 -12.47 20.01
C CYS A 273 -10.03 -11.77 19.38
N GLN A 274 -10.08 -10.44 19.23
CA GLN A 274 -8.94 -9.64 18.74
C GLN A 274 -7.74 -9.74 19.68
N GLN A 275 -7.96 -9.70 21.00
CA GLN A 275 -6.87 -9.83 21.98
C GLN A 275 -6.21 -11.21 21.92
N VAL A 276 -6.99 -12.29 21.79
CA VAL A 276 -6.46 -13.66 21.59
C VAL A 276 -5.65 -13.75 20.30
N PHE A 277 -6.11 -13.13 19.22
CA PHE A 277 -5.33 -13.08 17.98
C PHE A 277 -3.96 -12.41 18.19
N MET A 278 -3.92 -11.26 18.85
CA MET A 278 -2.69 -10.54 19.15
C MET A 278 -1.75 -11.34 20.07
N GLU A 279 -2.27 -12.05 21.04
CA GLU A 279 -1.49 -12.97 21.88
C GLU A 279 -0.85 -14.09 21.08
N VAL A 280 -1.59 -14.71 20.15
CA VAL A 280 -1.06 -15.76 19.26
C VAL A 280 0.01 -15.20 18.30
N VAL A 281 -0.16 -13.98 17.81
CA VAL A 281 0.88 -13.30 17.02
C VAL A 281 2.16 -13.15 17.84
N ALA A 282 2.04 -12.64 19.07
CA ALA A 282 3.16 -12.42 19.98
C ALA A 282 3.88 -13.74 20.33
N GLU A 283 3.13 -14.78 20.73
CA GLU A 283 3.66 -16.12 21.02
C GLU A 283 4.40 -16.72 19.80
N THR A 284 3.86 -16.51 18.61
CA THR A 284 4.48 -17.00 17.37
C THR A 284 5.80 -16.27 17.09
N ARG A 285 5.86 -14.95 17.35
CA ARG A 285 7.06 -14.13 17.17
C ARG A 285 8.17 -14.41 18.18
N GLU A 286 7.84 -14.94 19.37
CA GLU A 286 8.87 -15.43 20.32
C GLU A 286 9.74 -16.53 19.73
N HIS A 287 9.21 -17.30 18.78
CA HIS A 287 9.94 -18.43 18.18
C HIS A 287 10.56 -18.07 16.84
N ASN A 288 9.88 -17.28 16.01
CA ASN A 288 10.34 -16.88 14.69
C ASN A 288 9.76 -15.52 14.31
N MET A 289 10.63 -14.62 13.85
CA MET A 289 10.16 -13.38 13.23
C MET A 289 9.45 -13.68 11.92
N PHE A 290 8.32 -13.03 11.71
CA PHE A 290 7.57 -13.06 10.47
C PHE A 290 7.01 -11.66 10.17
N THR A 291 6.80 -11.39 8.88
CA THR A 291 6.44 -10.05 8.44
C THR A 291 4.94 -9.78 8.49
N PHE A 292 4.14 -10.73 8.05
CA PHE A 292 2.71 -10.52 7.81
C PHE A 292 1.81 -11.30 8.77
N PRO A 293 0.66 -10.73 9.12
CA PRO A 293 0.12 -9.44 8.70
C PRO A 293 0.78 -8.26 9.43
N VAL A 294 0.85 -7.10 8.76
CA VAL A 294 1.05 -5.82 9.45
C VAL A 294 -0.15 -5.55 10.34
N LEU A 295 0.09 -5.10 11.56
CA LEU A 295 -0.94 -4.92 12.57
C LEU A 295 -1.16 -3.43 12.86
N THR A 296 -2.42 -3.03 12.95
CA THR A 296 -2.78 -1.64 13.23
C THR A 296 -3.87 -1.57 14.28
N TYR A 297 -3.57 -0.96 15.43
CA TYR A 297 -4.57 -0.58 16.42
C TYR A 297 -5.29 0.68 15.95
N SER A 298 -6.61 0.61 15.78
CA SER A 298 -7.47 1.75 15.44
C SER A 298 -8.20 2.21 16.70
N LEU A 299 -7.85 3.41 17.19
CA LEU A 299 -8.31 3.94 18.47
C LEU A 299 -8.99 5.30 18.28
N LEU A 300 -10.18 5.45 18.86
CA LEU A 300 -10.88 6.73 18.86
C LEU A 300 -10.40 7.62 20.00
N TYR A 301 -9.83 8.79 19.64
CA TYR A 301 -9.41 9.83 20.57
C TYR A 301 -10.21 11.10 20.32
N LYS A 302 -11.04 11.48 21.27
CA LYS A 302 -11.90 12.64 21.17
C LYS A 302 -12.03 13.33 22.53
N ASP A 303 -12.17 14.66 22.54
CA ASP A 303 -12.27 15.45 23.76
C ASP A 303 -11.08 15.20 24.72
N ASN A 304 -9.86 15.13 24.16
CA ASN A 304 -8.58 14.90 24.85
C ASN A 304 -8.50 13.59 25.63
N LYS A 305 -9.25 12.55 25.23
CA LYS A 305 -9.20 11.21 25.85
C LYS A 305 -9.49 10.12 24.84
N PHE A 306 -8.95 8.94 25.09
CA PHE A 306 -9.40 7.73 24.40
C PHE A 306 -10.82 7.38 24.83
N GLN A 307 -11.68 7.05 23.88
CA GLN A 307 -13.07 6.72 24.19
C GLN A 307 -13.21 5.32 24.78
N ASP A 308 -12.25 4.43 24.53
CA ASP A 308 -12.05 3.16 25.24
C ASP A 308 -10.66 3.16 25.90
N GLU A 309 -10.55 3.77 27.08
CA GLU A 309 -9.27 3.88 27.80
C GLU A 309 -8.71 2.50 28.19
N SER A 310 -9.56 1.54 28.51
CA SER A 310 -9.15 0.21 28.94
C SER A 310 -8.47 -0.53 27.81
N PHE A 311 -9.05 -0.48 26.62
CA PHE A 311 -8.49 -1.10 25.43
C PHE A 311 -7.24 -0.37 24.94
N ALA A 312 -7.24 0.97 24.93
CA ALA A 312 -6.06 1.76 24.57
C ALA A 312 -4.86 1.45 25.49
N ARG A 313 -5.10 1.30 26.80
CA ARG A 313 -4.09 0.88 27.77
C ARG A 313 -3.58 -0.53 27.51
N TRP A 314 -4.49 -1.45 27.18
CA TRP A 314 -4.11 -2.82 26.82
C TRP A 314 -3.22 -2.83 25.57
N CYS A 315 -3.60 -2.11 24.49
CA CYS A 315 -2.81 -1.96 23.27
C CYS A 315 -1.41 -1.39 23.55
N SER A 316 -1.34 -0.34 24.38
CA SER A 316 -0.06 0.27 24.77
C SER A 316 0.85 -0.72 25.53
N ASN A 317 0.28 -1.46 26.49
CA ASN A 317 1.04 -2.45 27.26
C ASN A 317 1.52 -3.61 26.36
N HIS A 318 0.69 -4.07 25.44
CA HIS A 318 1.06 -5.09 24.47
C HIS A 318 2.19 -4.59 23.58
N ASN A 319 2.05 -3.40 22.99
CA ASN A 319 3.05 -2.86 22.07
C ASN A 319 4.35 -2.44 22.76
N MET A 320 4.32 -2.02 24.03
CA MET A 320 5.53 -1.80 24.83
C MET A 320 6.37 -3.07 24.99
N LYS A 321 5.72 -4.24 25.05
CA LYS A 321 6.41 -5.54 25.17
C LYS A 321 6.90 -6.05 23.81
N TRP A 322 6.11 -5.90 22.75
CA TRP A 322 6.33 -6.61 21.49
C TRP A 322 6.76 -5.71 20.32
N SER A 323 6.43 -4.41 20.36
CA SER A 323 6.74 -3.43 19.29
C SER A 323 6.30 -3.89 17.90
N ASP A 324 5.14 -4.55 17.81
CA ASP A 324 4.71 -5.29 16.64
C ASP A 324 3.57 -4.61 15.86
N SER A 325 3.06 -3.51 16.37
CA SER A 325 1.85 -2.89 15.84
C SER A 325 1.98 -1.38 15.67
N ASN A 326 1.31 -0.86 14.65
CA ASN A 326 1.14 0.57 14.45
C ASN A 326 -0.09 1.07 15.21
N PHE A 327 -0.04 2.33 15.68
CA PHE A 327 -1.19 3.02 16.24
C PHE A 327 -1.79 3.97 15.21
N PHE A 328 -3.06 3.80 14.93
CA PHE A 328 -3.88 4.76 14.21
C PHE A 328 -4.86 5.39 15.20
N VAL A 329 -4.64 6.66 15.49
CA VAL A 329 -5.45 7.43 16.44
C VAL A 329 -6.21 8.51 15.66
N SER A 330 -7.53 8.50 15.73
CA SER A 330 -8.40 9.44 15.02
C SER A 330 -9.51 9.98 15.93
N ASP A 331 -10.00 11.15 15.61
CA ASP A 331 -11.18 11.75 16.23
C ASP A 331 -12.50 11.31 15.57
N ASN A 332 -12.41 10.47 14.53
CA ASN A 332 -13.55 10.06 13.72
C ASN A 332 -13.47 8.57 13.33
N VAL A 333 -14.43 7.78 13.78
CA VAL A 333 -14.56 6.36 13.45
C VAL A 333 -14.79 6.08 11.95
N GLY A 334 -15.22 7.08 11.18
CA GLY A 334 -15.36 6.96 9.74
C GLY A 334 -14.04 7.02 8.97
N VAL A 335 -12.91 7.11 9.65
CA VAL A 335 -11.57 7.13 9.05
C VAL A 335 -10.83 5.88 9.49
N LEU A 336 -10.37 5.09 8.51
CA LEU A 336 -9.59 3.89 8.73
C LEU A 336 -8.19 4.03 8.18
N SER A 337 -7.22 3.49 8.90
CA SER A 337 -5.89 3.25 8.36
C SER A 337 -5.81 1.82 7.84
N ASN A 338 -5.51 1.70 6.55
CA ASN A 338 -5.15 0.44 5.94
C ASN A 338 -3.63 0.30 5.86
N CYS A 339 -3.17 -0.81 5.32
CA CYS A 339 -1.77 -1.25 5.25
C CYS A 339 -0.73 -0.17 4.92
N CYS A 340 -1.07 0.81 4.09
CA CYS A 340 -0.21 1.93 3.70
C CYS A 340 -0.57 3.22 4.44
N ARG A 341 -1.29 3.13 5.57
CA ARG A 341 -1.84 4.29 6.30
C ARG A 341 -2.79 5.14 5.44
N LEU A 342 -3.43 4.51 4.45
CA LEU A 342 -4.50 5.08 3.65
C LEU A 342 -5.64 5.51 4.56
N LEU A 343 -5.85 6.82 4.67
CA LEU A 343 -6.99 7.39 5.38
C LEU A 343 -8.22 7.32 4.48
N SER A 344 -9.10 6.38 4.75
CA SER A 344 -10.42 6.32 4.12
C SER A 344 -11.35 7.28 4.84
N ASN A 345 -11.53 8.49 4.33
CA ASN A 345 -12.52 9.42 4.89
C ASN A 345 -13.91 9.11 4.33
N THR A 346 -14.73 8.45 5.13
CA THR A 346 -16.09 8.04 4.75
C THR A 346 -17.04 9.22 4.48
N LYS A 347 -16.79 10.42 5.03
CA LYS A 347 -17.63 11.59 4.76
C LYS A 347 -17.56 12.05 3.29
N LYS A 348 -16.45 11.83 2.59
CA LYS A 348 -16.37 12.04 1.14
C LYS A 348 -16.93 10.85 0.34
N LEU A 349 -17.11 9.70 0.99
CA LEU A 349 -17.71 8.48 0.45
C LEU A 349 -19.25 8.43 0.68
N ASP A 350 -19.83 9.33 1.46
CA ASP A 350 -21.29 9.41 1.70
C ASP A 350 -22.12 9.47 0.40
N ALA A 351 -21.54 9.91 -0.70
CA ALA A 351 -22.15 9.83 -2.02
C ALA A 351 -22.27 8.38 -2.56
N PHE A 352 -21.54 7.41 -1.97
CA PHE A 352 -21.50 6.01 -2.40
C PHE A 352 -22.16 5.03 -1.41
N ILE A 353 -22.57 5.49 -0.23
CA ILE A 353 -23.15 4.66 0.86
C ILE A 353 -24.58 4.20 0.57
N ASN A 354 -25.23 4.65 -0.48
CA ASN A 354 -26.61 4.28 -0.82
C ASN A 354 -26.77 2.89 -1.47
N SER A 355 -25.73 2.06 -1.53
CA SER A 355 -25.86 0.66 -1.92
C SER A 355 -25.88 -0.22 -0.67
N ILE A 356 -26.88 -1.06 -0.56
CA ILE A 356 -27.05 -2.09 0.48
C ILE A 356 -25.73 -2.89 0.60
N GLY A 357 -25.04 -2.81 1.75
CA GLY A 357 -23.76 -3.48 1.99
C GLY A 357 -22.50 -2.66 1.61
N GLY A 358 -22.64 -1.39 1.23
CA GLY A 358 -21.50 -0.51 0.97
C GLY A 358 -20.82 -0.08 2.26
N THR A 359 -19.82 -0.84 2.70
CA THR A 359 -19.02 -0.50 3.87
C THR A 359 -17.88 0.44 3.48
N ALA A 360 -17.48 1.31 4.41
CA ALA A 360 -16.25 2.10 4.35
C ALA A 360 -14.98 1.23 4.23
N LEU A 361 -15.14 -0.08 4.24
CA LEU A 361 -14.07 -1.06 4.21
C LEU A 361 -13.51 -1.29 2.81
N SER A 362 -14.32 -1.17 1.77
CA SER A 362 -13.94 -1.45 0.37
C SER A 362 -13.37 -0.21 -0.31
N VAL A 363 -12.20 0.23 0.12
CA VAL A 363 -11.50 1.41 -0.42
C VAL A 363 -10.04 1.09 -0.67
N GLY A 364 -9.43 1.72 -1.67
CA GLY A 364 -8.03 1.50 -1.97
C GLY A 364 -7.35 2.58 -2.79
N SER A 365 -6.09 2.33 -3.09
CA SER A 365 -5.31 3.16 -4.01
C SER A 365 -5.16 2.47 -5.37
N CYS A 366 -5.48 3.22 -6.41
CA CYS A 366 -5.23 2.79 -7.78
C CYS A 366 -3.73 2.73 -8.07
N ARG A 367 -3.02 3.82 -7.75
CA ARG A 367 -1.56 3.94 -7.89
C ARG A 367 -1.01 4.94 -6.89
N VAL A 368 0.27 4.78 -6.57
CA VAL A 368 1.03 5.67 -5.69
C VAL A 368 2.24 6.20 -6.44
N SER A 369 2.48 7.50 -6.33
CA SER A 369 3.70 8.16 -6.78
C SER A 369 4.19 9.11 -5.69
N THR A 370 5.48 9.12 -5.42
CA THR A 370 6.09 9.79 -4.26
C THR A 370 6.94 10.97 -4.70
N ILE A 371 6.68 12.13 -4.12
CA ILE A 371 7.43 13.37 -4.34
C ILE A 371 8.62 13.40 -3.39
N ASN A 372 9.82 13.58 -3.94
CA ASN A 372 11.03 13.84 -3.18
C ASN A 372 11.05 15.31 -2.72
N LEU A 373 10.60 15.56 -1.49
CA LEU A 373 10.51 16.91 -0.92
C LEU A 373 11.90 17.52 -0.66
N VAL A 374 12.88 16.69 -0.30
CA VAL A 374 14.27 17.11 -0.06
C VAL A 374 14.91 17.67 -1.34
N ARG A 375 14.68 17.01 -2.48
CA ARG A 375 15.14 17.50 -3.78
C ARG A 375 14.65 18.91 -4.09
N ILE A 376 13.40 19.22 -3.76
CA ILE A 376 12.83 20.56 -3.97
C ILE A 376 13.54 21.60 -3.10
N ALA A 377 13.99 21.25 -1.89
CA ALA A 377 14.76 22.17 -1.03
C ALA A 377 16.11 22.54 -1.68
N TYR A 378 16.82 21.58 -2.28
CA TYR A 378 18.03 21.86 -3.04
C TYR A 378 17.77 22.69 -4.30
N GLU A 379 16.79 22.32 -5.12
CA GLU A 379 16.42 23.02 -6.35
C GLU A 379 15.99 24.48 -6.08
N SER A 380 15.32 24.70 -4.95
CA SER A 380 14.89 26.05 -4.51
C SER A 380 16.03 26.89 -3.91
N LYS A 381 17.18 26.27 -3.61
CA LYS A 381 18.29 26.89 -2.85
C LYS A 381 17.83 27.44 -1.51
N LEU A 382 17.00 26.66 -0.80
CA LEU A 382 16.42 27.00 0.51
C LEU A 382 15.60 28.30 0.53
N ASN A 383 15.01 28.68 -0.60
CA ASN A 383 14.07 29.79 -0.68
C ASN A 383 12.64 29.25 -0.60
N LYS A 384 11.92 29.54 0.50
CA LYS A 384 10.56 29.03 0.76
C LYS A 384 9.58 29.33 -0.37
N LYS A 385 9.60 30.56 -0.93
CA LYS A 385 8.69 30.93 -2.03
C LYS A 385 8.96 30.08 -3.28
N LYS A 386 10.24 29.99 -3.66
CA LYS A 386 10.65 29.18 -4.81
C LYS A 386 10.39 27.69 -4.58
N TYR A 387 10.52 27.21 -3.33
CA TYR A 387 10.16 25.85 -2.95
C TYR A 387 8.69 25.54 -3.28
N ILE A 388 7.78 26.42 -2.84
CA ILE A 388 6.35 26.27 -3.12
C ILE A 388 6.04 26.32 -4.62
N ASP A 389 6.69 27.19 -5.38
CA ASP A 389 6.50 27.27 -6.83
C ASP A 389 6.93 25.97 -7.53
N ILE A 390 8.10 25.40 -7.17
CA ILE A 390 8.59 24.12 -7.69
C ILE A 390 7.68 22.98 -7.26
N LEU A 391 7.22 22.99 -6.00
CA LEU A 391 6.29 21.98 -5.47
C LEU A 391 4.99 21.95 -6.28
N LYS A 392 4.39 23.10 -6.58
CA LYS A 392 3.18 23.20 -7.42
C LYS A 392 3.37 22.53 -8.78
N ASP A 393 4.48 22.83 -9.45
CA ASP A 393 4.81 22.22 -10.75
C ASP A 393 5.01 20.70 -10.64
N ARG A 394 5.66 20.23 -9.56
CA ARG A 394 5.93 18.82 -9.30
C ARG A 394 4.64 18.04 -9.04
N VAL A 395 3.76 18.56 -8.18
CA VAL A 395 2.44 17.97 -7.89
C VAL A 395 1.58 17.91 -9.15
N LEU A 396 1.54 18.98 -9.94
CA LEU A 396 0.77 18.99 -11.19
C LEU A 396 1.27 17.92 -12.18
N LEU A 397 2.59 17.74 -12.26
CA LEU A 397 3.20 16.72 -13.10
C LEU A 397 2.86 15.31 -12.62
N ASP A 398 2.86 15.11 -11.31
CA ASP A 398 2.50 13.86 -10.67
C ASP A 398 1.02 13.51 -10.86
N CYS A 399 0.11 14.47 -10.70
CA CYS A 399 -1.32 14.31 -11.02
C CYS A 399 -1.53 13.83 -12.47
N LYS A 400 -0.78 14.37 -13.43
CA LYS A 400 -0.87 13.94 -14.84
C LYS A 400 -0.40 12.50 -15.04
N ALA A 401 0.64 12.08 -14.34
CA ALA A 401 1.14 10.70 -14.39
C ALA A 401 0.13 9.72 -13.77
N LEU A 402 -0.35 10.01 -12.57
CA LEU A 402 -1.37 9.22 -11.87
C LEU A 402 -2.68 9.11 -12.68
N TYR A 403 -3.12 10.21 -13.29
CA TYR A 403 -4.24 10.20 -14.22
C TYR A 403 -4.01 9.24 -15.40
N SER A 404 -2.83 9.30 -16.00
CA SER A 404 -2.47 8.43 -17.14
C SER A 404 -2.48 6.95 -16.75
N MET A 405 -1.92 6.61 -15.58
CA MET A 405 -1.92 5.25 -15.05
C MET A 405 -3.34 4.73 -14.78
N ARG A 406 -4.19 5.54 -14.16
CA ARG A 406 -5.60 5.16 -13.93
C ARG A 406 -6.34 4.90 -15.24
N HIS A 407 -6.11 5.70 -16.27
CA HIS A 407 -6.71 5.47 -17.58
C HIS A 407 -6.22 4.20 -18.28
N ILE A 408 -4.95 3.85 -18.14
CA ILE A 408 -4.43 2.56 -18.61
C ILE A 408 -5.14 1.41 -17.88
N LEU A 409 -5.23 1.49 -16.56
CA LEU A 409 -5.89 0.49 -15.73
C LEU A 409 -7.37 0.34 -16.12
N LYS A 410 -8.10 1.45 -16.29
CA LYS A 410 -9.51 1.46 -16.72
C LYS A 410 -9.70 0.69 -18.02
N ARG A 411 -8.86 0.92 -19.04
CA ARG A 411 -8.90 0.17 -20.29
C ARG A 411 -8.61 -1.32 -20.12
N ASN A 412 -7.69 -1.69 -19.22
CA ASN A 412 -7.41 -3.10 -18.91
C ASN A 412 -8.61 -3.77 -18.24
N ILE A 413 -9.31 -3.07 -17.36
CA ILE A 413 -10.57 -3.52 -16.74
C ILE A 413 -11.65 -3.73 -17.82
N GLU A 414 -11.87 -2.74 -18.69
CA GLU A 414 -12.86 -2.79 -19.78
C GLU A 414 -12.59 -3.95 -20.76
N LYS A 415 -11.33 -4.37 -20.92
CA LYS A 415 -10.93 -5.53 -21.73
C LYS A 415 -11.05 -6.87 -21.00
N GLY A 416 -11.46 -6.89 -19.74
CA GLY A 416 -11.58 -8.11 -18.94
C GLY A 416 -10.23 -8.72 -18.51
N LEU A 417 -9.15 -7.92 -18.47
CA LEU A 417 -7.80 -8.39 -18.13
C LEU A 417 -7.54 -8.46 -16.61
N LEU A 418 -8.46 -7.95 -15.81
CA LEU A 418 -8.34 -7.85 -14.36
C LEU A 418 -9.52 -8.55 -13.65
N PRO A 419 -9.44 -9.87 -13.45
CA PRO A 419 -10.52 -10.65 -12.86
C PRO A 419 -11.00 -10.15 -11.49
N ASN A 420 -10.13 -9.53 -10.69
CA ASN A 420 -10.49 -8.93 -9.41
C ASN A 420 -11.57 -7.83 -9.53
N TYR A 421 -11.62 -7.11 -10.64
CA TYR A 421 -12.69 -6.15 -10.93
C TYR A 421 -13.93 -6.82 -11.54
N GLN A 422 -13.74 -7.78 -12.47
CA GLN A 422 -14.85 -8.47 -13.10
C GLN A 422 -15.68 -9.26 -12.09
N GLU A 423 -15.05 -9.87 -11.10
CA GLU A 423 -15.73 -10.64 -10.03
C GLU A 423 -16.22 -9.75 -8.88
N GLY A 424 -16.03 -8.43 -8.99
CA GLY A 424 -16.52 -7.47 -7.99
C GLY A 424 -15.81 -7.55 -6.64
N ALA A 425 -14.55 -8.05 -6.62
CA ALA A 425 -13.72 -8.03 -5.42
C ALA A 425 -13.17 -6.64 -5.14
N VAL A 426 -12.93 -5.84 -6.18
CA VAL A 426 -12.48 -4.46 -6.11
C VAL A 426 -13.25 -3.59 -7.11
N GLU A 427 -13.37 -2.29 -6.82
CA GLU A 427 -14.11 -1.33 -7.64
C GLU A 427 -13.25 -0.10 -7.92
N LEU A 428 -13.08 0.26 -9.21
CA LEU A 428 -12.22 1.38 -9.60
C LEU A 428 -12.70 2.72 -9.02
N ASP A 429 -14.02 2.93 -8.96
CA ASP A 429 -14.61 4.19 -8.49
C ASP A 429 -14.41 4.43 -7.00
N LYS A 430 -14.10 3.38 -6.23
CA LYS A 430 -13.71 3.43 -4.82
C LYS A 430 -12.20 3.50 -4.61
N GLN A 431 -11.42 3.70 -5.65
CA GLN A 431 -9.97 3.83 -5.58
C GLN A 431 -9.51 5.27 -5.81
N PHE A 432 -8.67 5.75 -4.92
CA PHE A 432 -7.95 7.01 -5.09
C PHE A 432 -6.69 6.81 -5.95
N CYS A 433 -6.11 7.90 -6.45
CA CYS A 433 -4.70 7.95 -6.80
C CYS A 433 -3.96 8.65 -5.67
N THR A 434 -2.85 8.09 -5.20
CA THR A 434 -2.15 8.59 -4.03
C THR A 434 -0.92 9.38 -4.42
N ILE A 435 -0.86 10.63 -3.97
CA ILE A 435 0.32 11.49 -4.02
C ILE A 435 1.07 11.29 -2.71
N GLY A 436 2.23 10.66 -2.77
CA GLY A 436 3.11 10.47 -1.63
C GLY A 436 4.07 11.64 -1.44
N GLY A 437 4.53 11.86 -0.21
CA GLY A 437 5.63 12.75 0.11
C GLY A 437 6.65 12.05 1.00
N ILE A 438 7.93 12.33 0.82
CA ILE A 438 9.01 11.84 1.67
C ILE A 438 10.00 12.94 1.98
N GLY A 439 10.60 12.91 3.18
CA GLY A 439 11.65 13.83 3.60
C GLY A 439 11.15 15.13 4.22
N MET A 440 9.95 15.16 4.82
CA MET A 440 9.42 16.37 5.45
C MET A 440 10.30 16.86 6.62
N TYR A 441 10.80 15.93 7.45
CA TYR A 441 11.70 16.28 8.56
C TYR A 441 13.00 16.87 8.04
N GLU A 442 13.60 16.24 7.03
CA GLU A 442 14.85 16.68 6.41
C GLU A 442 14.69 18.09 5.80
N VAL A 443 13.56 18.36 5.15
CA VAL A 443 13.24 19.72 4.65
C VAL A 443 13.22 20.73 5.79
N MET A 444 12.57 20.43 6.91
CA MET A 444 12.52 21.35 8.06
C MET A 444 13.92 21.56 8.67
N ASP A 445 14.74 20.52 8.77
CA ASP A 445 16.12 20.63 9.25
C ASP A 445 17.00 21.45 8.27
N MET A 446 16.88 21.26 6.96
CA MET A 446 17.57 22.06 5.95
C MET A 446 17.25 23.56 6.04
N PHE A 447 16.00 23.90 6.34
CA PHE A 447 15.56 25.28 6.53
C PHE A 447 15.88 25.82 7.95
N ASN A 448 16.60 25.06 8.81
CA ASN A 448 16.92 25.38 10.21
C ASN A 448 15.68 25.64 11.08
N LEU A 449 14.62 24.86 10.87
CA LEU A 449 13.35 24.97 11.57
C LEU A 449 13.16 23.89 12.65
N ILE A 450 14.17 23.03 12.87
CA ILE A 450 14.14 22.01 13.93
C ILE A 450 14.73 22.60 15.21
N HIS A 451 13.97 22.54 16.28
CA HIS A 451 14.43 22.88 17.63
C HIS A 451 15.09 21.66 18.27
N THR A 452 16.22 21.89 18.94
CA THR A 452 16.88 20.87 19.77
C THR A 452 16.91 21.38 21.20
N ASP A 453 16.33 20.61 22.13
CA ASP A 453 16.32 20.97 23.56
C ASP A 453 17.65 20.67 24.25
N GLU A 454 17.72 20.99 25.55
CA GLU A 454 18.94 20.81 26.39
C GLU A 454 19.33 19.33 26.55
N PHE A 455 18.44 18.39 26.30
CA PHE A 455 18.68 16.95 26.36
C PHE A 455 19.01 16.34 24.98
N GLY A 456 19.02 17.17 23.92
CA GLY A 456 19.29 16.74 22.56
C GLY A 456 18.04 16.19 21.80
N TYR A 457 16.85 16.30 22.40
CA TYR A 457 15.61 15.94 21.68
C TYR A 457 15.27 16.98 20.62
N LYS A 458 14.91 16.48 19.45
CA LYS A 458 14.57 17.30 18.29
C LYS A 458 13.06 17.38 18.12
N SER A 459 12.55 18.59 17.86
CA SER A 459 11.13 18.86 17.61
C SER A 459 10.96 19.93 16.54
N TYR A 460 9.81 19.96 15.92
CA TYR A 460 9.44 21.04 15.00
C TYR A 460 9.22 22.34 15.79
N SER A 461 9.81 23.44 15.29
CA SER A 461 9.43 24.78 15.74
C SER A 461 8.03 25.15 15.22
N ASP A 462 7.42 26.20 15.78
CA ASP A 462 6.14 26.70 15.27
C ASP A 462 6.24 27.08 13.77
N GLU A 463 7.35 27.69 13.35
CA GLU A 463 7.62 28.01 11.95
C GLU A 463 7.77 26.75 11.08
N ALA A 464 8.32 25.66 11.62
CA ALA A 464 8.35 24.37 10.91
C ALA A 464 6.94 23.81 10.68
N VAL A 465 6.09 23.88 11.71
CA VAL A 465 4.68 23.44 11.60
C VAL A 465 3.93 24.27 10.56
N GLU A 466 4.11 25.60 10.58
CA GLU A 466 3.51 26.50 9.58
C GLU A 466 3.98 26.15 8.15
N PHE A 467 5.28 25.94 7.96
CA PHE A 467 5.82 25.63 6.64
C PHE A 467 5.43 24.23 6.17
N ALA A 468 5.44 23.22 7.06
CA ALA A 468 4.94 21.89 6.73
C ALA A 468 3.46 21.92 6.35
N THR A 469 2.65 22.68 7.07
CA THR A 469 1.23 22.91 6.74
C THR A 469 1.10 23.57 5.37
N GLN A 470 1.88 24.60 5.08
CA GLN A 470 1.89 25.25 3.75
C GLN A 470 2.26 24.29 2.62
N ILE A 471 3.21 23.36 2.84
CA ILE A 471 3.56 22.32 1.88
C ILE A 471 2.36 21.40 1.62
N LEU A 472 1.70 20.89 2.67
CA LEU A 472 0.54 20.01 2.55
C LEU A 472 -0.66 20.73 1.92
N ASP A 473 -0.93 21.98 2.30
CA ASP A 473 -1.99 22.81 1.70
C ASP A 473 -1.73 23.05 0.20
N THR A 474 -0.47 23.28 -0.17
CA THR A 474 -0.08 23.43 -1.58
C THR A 474 -0.36 22.17 -2.38
N ILE A 475 -0.02 20.99 -1.83
CA ILE A 475 -0.31 19.71 -2.48
C ILE A 475 -1.83 19.54 -2.65
N ASN A 476 -2.59 19.83 -1.58
CA ASN A 476 -4.04 19.74 -1.61
C ASN A 476 -4.68 20.73 -2.60
N GLU A 477 -4.22 21.99 -2.63
CA GLU A 477 -4.69 23.00 -3.58
C GLU A 477 -4.52 22.54 -5.04
N VAL A 478 -3.34 22.03 -5.39
CA VAL A 478 -3.06 21.62 -6.77
C VAL A 478 -3.88 20.40 -7.17
N LYS A 479 -3.94 19.36 -6.30
CA LYS A 479 -4.70 18.14 -6.62
C LYS A 479 -6.21 18.37 -6.68
N ASP A 480 -6.76 19.24 -5.81
CA ASP A 480 -8.19 19.52 -5.77
C ASP A 480 -8.64 20.39 -6.97
N ASN A 481 -7.73 21.18 -7.55
CA ASN A 481 -7.96 21.93 -8.78
C ASN A 481 -7.62 21.15 -10.07
N PHE A 482 -7.15 19.91 -9.97
CA PHE A 482 -6.84 19.10 -11.14
C PHE A 482 -8.14 18.52 -11.73
N ASP A 483 -8.37 18.78 -13.03
CA ASP A 483 -9.57 18.32 -13.75
C ASP A 483 -9.54 16.80 -14.01
N CYS A 484 -10.30 16.04 -13.23
CA CYS A 484 -10.48 14.58 -13.39
C CYS A 484 -11.80 14.11 -12.74
N ASP A 485 -12.18 12.86 -13.07
CA ASP A 485 -13.42 12.20 -12.61
C ASP A 485 -13.20 11.29 -11.38
N PHE A 486 -12.08 11.44 -10.68
CA PHE A 486 -11.73 10.65 -9.48
C PHE A 486 -11.04 11.51 -8.43
N SER A 487 -10.85 10.96 -7.23
CA SER A 487 -10.20 11.68 -6.13
C SER A 487 -8.73 11.29 -5.97
N PHE A 488 -7.94 12.26 -5.52
CA PHE A 488 -6.59 12.02 -5.03
C PHE A 488 -6.56 11.94 -3.50
N ASN A 489 -5.68 11.08 -2.99
CA ASN A 489 -5.28 11.04 -1.59
C ASN A 489 -3.85 11.59 -1.45
N VAL A 490 -3.52 12.14 -0.29
CA VAL A 490 -2.17 12.63 0.03
C VAL A 490 -1.67 11.88 1.26
N GLU A 491 -0.49 11.30 1.17
CA GLU A 491 0.14 10.55 2.25
C GLU A 491 1.62 10.91 2.40
N MET A 492 2.08 10.99 3.65
CA MET A 492 3.51 10.91 3.91
C MET A 492 3.89 9.43 3.90
N ILE A 493 4.62 9.01 2.87
CA ILE A 493 4.93 7.60 2.59
C ILE A 493 5.90 7.03 3.65
N PRO A 494 5.66 5.82 4.17
CA PRO A 494 6.68 5.05 4.87
C PRO A 494 7.87 4.80 3.94
N ALA A 495 9.07 4.93 4.47
CA ALA A 495 10.27 5.03 3.66
C ALA A 495 10.57 3.80 2.78
N GLU A 496 10.39 2.58 3.25
CA GLU A 496 10.62 1.34 2.52
C GLU A 496 11.78 1.44 1.48
N ASN A 497 11.67 0.74 0.34
CA ASN A 497 12.66 0.82 -0.75
C ASN A 497 12.74 2.21 -1.41
N CYS A 498 11.69 3.03 -1.30
CA CYS A 498 11.63 4.35 -1.88
C CYS A 498 12.74 5.27 -1.33
N ALA A 499 12.93 5.29 -0.02
CA ALA A 499 13.96 6.12 0.62
C ALA A 499 15.37 5.77 0.14
N GLY A 500 15.71 4.47 0.09
CA GLY A 500 17.02 4.01 -0.37
C GLY A 500 17.32 4.43 -1.81
N VAL A 501 16.37 4.26 -2.72
CA VAL A 501 16.53 4.64 -4.13
C VAL A 501 16.65 6.17 -4.33
N ILE A 502 15.81 6.93 -3.62
CA ILE A 502 15.85 8.40 -3.65
C ILE A 502 17.17 8.91 -3.08
N CYS A 503 17.62 8.35 -1.96
CA CYS A 503 18.88 8.67 -1.32
C CYS A 503 20.08 8.43 -2.26
N GLN A 504 20.14 7.28 -2.91
CA GLN A 504 21.19 6.99 -3.90
C GLN A 504 21.22 8.02 -5.03
N ALA A 505 20.06 8.38 -5.57
CA ALA A 505 19.96 9.38 -6.64
C ALA A 505 20.40 10.77 -6.19
N ASP A 506 20.01 11.20 -4.98
CA ASP A 506 20.38 12.49 -4.42
C ASP A 506 21.87 12.58 -4.10
N ASN A 507 22.47 11.50 -3.57
CA ASN A 507 23.91 11.42 -3.34
C ASN A 507 24.73 11.55 -4.64
N LEU A 508 24.24 11.02 -5.76
CA LEU A 508 24.88 11.18 -7.07
C LEU A 508 24.80 12.62 -7.60
N LEU A 509 23.73 13.36 -7.25
CA LEU A 509 23.52 14.73 -7.74
C LEU A 509 24.19 15.81 -6.90
N TYR A 510 24.31 15.59 -5.58
CA TYR A 510 24.64 16.65 -4.62
C TYR A 510 25.83 16.31 -3.70
N GLU A 511 26.67 15.35 -4.09
CA GLU A 511 27.92 14.98 -3.39
C GLU A 511 27.77 14.71 -1.88
N GLN A 512 27.12 13.59 -1.53
CA GLN A 512 27.05 13.05 -0.16
C GLN A 512 26.70 14.08 0.95
N ASP A 513 25.55 14.64 0.92
CA ASP A 513 25.03 15.46 2.03
C ASP A 513 24.43 14.57 3.12
N LYS A 514 24.51 15.02 4.39
CA LYS A 514 23.92 14.35 5.58
C LYS A 514 22.42 14.11 5.46
N TYR A 515 21.72 14.85 4.62
CA TYR A 515 20.27 14.73 4.41
C TYR A 515 19.85 13.59 3.47
N PHE A 516 20.79 12.86 2.91
CA PHE A 516 20.50 11.72 2.04
C PHE A 516 20.68 10.37 2.74
N ILE A 517 20.70 10.38 4.06
CA ILE A 517 20.66 9.18 4.90
C ILE A 517 19.25 9.14 5.51
N TYR A 518 18.35 8.44 4.87
CA TYR A 518 16.98 8.31 5.34
C TYR A 518 16.83 7.05 6.19
#